data_1f4c4f3ffe3a3b107d4c723515a92089
#
_entry.id   1f4c4f3ffe3a3b107d4c723515a92089
#
_cell.length_a   1.000
_cell.length_b   1.000
_cell.length_c   1.000
_cell.angle_alpha   90.00
_cell.angle_beta   90.00
_cell.angle_gamma   90.00
#
_symmetry.space_group_name_H-M   'P 1'
#
loop_
_entity.id
_entity.type
_entity.pdbx_description
1 polymer ?
#
loop_
_entity_poly.entity_id
_entity_poly.type
_entity_poly.pdbx_seq_one_letter_code
_entity_poly.pdbx_strand_id
1 'polypeptide(L)'
;MLRNLIFVFYLFGTALPFFSQKPHVVVLGVGHSTQLINYTQQPAALREFIDKVKPKAICIERSPEEYSRNDFYEFTYEQQYIVIPYAKDNSIPLHPVDWLPSETDTEIGFGMKDLSVPRFARQKEGFLGFTTFTESADFEDDLYFAEKPNYIRRIESWYASYPEKASSDLPRCLFLYRTFMQSKRIQKVLENYSSGDTVLVIIGAFHKNDIEKHLTEQGYRVVQPSTFGIVDQQAIDQHFQRPDAYAILSFNLLGMQANLNKINDQLVEYALTKIEDVDSGEIELFKIRRAVLLKKLSPKDAASQYHKLLSRIKDEQWTWNGVKDRTRVDSYFDPFGNLTLDDRIRLELAREYRKLSKDKNYREQIDIIRSKLSPYKKAMFDHYIEKYLD
;
A
#
# COMPACT_ATOMS: atom_id res chain seq x y z
N MET A 1 -3.18 -38.74 83.18
CA MET A 1 -3.29 -39.09 81.73
C MET A 1 -3.71 -37.85 80.96
N LEU A 2 -2.74 -37.06 80.42
CA LEU A 2 -3.00 -35.92 79.62
C LEU A 2 -2.92 -36.37 78.13
N ARG A 3 -3.97 -36.23 77.32
CA ARG A 3 -4.00 -36.49 75.88
C ARG A 3 -3.70 -35.19 75.13
N ASN A 4 -2.54 -35.14 74.55
CA ASN A 4 -2.18 -34.03 73.63
C ASN A 4 -2.97 -34.15 72.35
N LEU A 5 -3.80 -33.17 72.06
CA LEU A 5 -4.44 -32.98 70.73
C LEU A 5 -3.52 -32.11 69.86
N ILE A 6 -2.94 -32.69 68.87
CA ILE A 6 -2.18 -31.96 67.80
C ILE A 6 -3.17 -31.48 66.75
N PHE A 7 -3.41 -30.16 66.70
CA PHE A 7 -4.13 -29.53 65.60
C PHE A 7 -3.19 -29.31 64.38
N VAL A 8 -3.40 -30.06 63.34
CA VAL A 8 -2.71 -29.82 62.04
C VAL A 8 -3.53 -28.80 61.25
N PHE A 9 -3.01 -27.57 61.18
CA PHE A 9 -3.55 -26.56 60.26
C PHE A 9 -3.12 -26.87 58.83
N TYR A 10 -4.05 -27.36 58.00
CA TYR A 10 -3.89 -27.36 56.53
C TYR A 10 -4.06 -25.95 56.01
N LEU A 11 -2.97 -25.26 55.70
CA LEU A 11 -2.96 -24.06 54.89
C LEU A 11 -3.31 -24.44 53.45
N PHE A 12 -4.62 -24.38 53.13
CA PHE A 12 -5.04 -24.32 51.74
C PHE A 12 -4.57 -22.96 51.15
N GLY A 13 -3.39 -22.96 50.55
CA GLY A 13 -2.96 -21.90 49.70
C GLY A 13 -3.88 -21.89 48.47
N THR A 14 -4.90 -21.05 48.48
CA THR A 14 -5.63 -20.74 47.23
C THR A 14 -4.65 -20.05 46.31
N ALA A 15 -4.05 -20.80 45.41
CA ALA A 15 -3.40 -20.24 44.25
C ALA A 15 -4.49 -19.50 43.46
N LEU A 16 -4.61 -18.19 43.70
CA LEU A 16 -5.39 -17.34 42.82
C LEU A 16 -4.82 -17.56 41.40
N PRO A 17 -5.65 -17.91 40.45
CA PRO A 17 -5.16 -17.98 39.09
C PRO A 17 -4.57 -16.61 38.73
N PHE A 18 -3.28 -16.57 38.49
CA PHE A 18 -2.65 -15.41 37.84
C PHE A 18 -3.32 -15.33 36.48
N PHE A 19 -4.40 -14.56 36.39
CA PHE A 19 -4.87 -14.11 35.07
C PHE A 19 -3.72 -13.32 34.52
N SER A 20 -2.97 -13.92 33.60
CA SER A 20 -2.01 -13.20 32.77
C SER A 20 -2.79 -12.03 32.16
N GLN A 21 -2.48 -10.82 32.61
CA GLN A 21 -3.11 -9.64 32.03
C GLN A 21 -2.73 -9.62 30.56
N LYS A 22 -3.72 -9.47 29.70
CA LYS A 22 -3.55 -9.47 28.26
C LYS A 22 -2.69 -8.30 27.80
N PRO A 23 -1.93 -8.43 26.69
CA PRO A 23 -1.15 -7.33 26.14
C PRO A 23 -2.04 -6.19 25.64
N HIS A 24 -1.46 -5.02 25.47
CA HIS A 24 -2.08 -3.93 24.75
C HIS A 24 -2.02 -4.19 23.25
N VAL A 25 -3.05 -3.81 22.53
CA VAL A 25 -3.12 -3.94 21.07
C VAL A 25 -3.36 -2.57 20.46
N VAL A 26 -2.54 -2.23 19.49
CA VAL A 26 -2.69 -1.03 18.67
C VAL A 26 -3.00 -1.48 17.25
N VAL A 27 -4.15 -1.10 16.69
CA VAL A 27 -4.53 -1.44 15.32
C VAL A 27 -4.48 -0.20 14.47
N LEU A 28 -3.45 -0.08 13.63
CA LEU A 28 -3.32 0.99 12.67
C LEU A 28 -3.95 0.56 11.34
N GLY A 29 -5.02 1.24 10.95
CA GLY A 29 -5.61 1.10 9.63
C GLY A 29 -4.91 1.97 8.62
N VAL A 30 -4.33 1.36 7.57
CA VAL A 30 -3.59 2.08 6.54
C VAL A 30 -4.33 2.08 5.21
N GLY A 31 -4.10 3.12 4.40
CA GLY A 31 -4.62 3.24 3.03
C GLY A 31 -3.68 2.61 1.99
N HIS A 32 -2.76 1.75 2.41
CA HIS A 32 -1.76 1.12 1.54
C HIS A 32 -0.97 2.16 0.72
N SER A 33 -1.01 2.06 -0.62
CA SER A 33 -0.27 2.98 -1.50
C SER A 33 -0.69 4.46 -1.39
N THR A 34 -1.75 4.80 -0.64
CA THR A 34 -2.06 6.20 -0.34
C THR A 34 -0.93 6.92 0.38
N GLN A 35 -0.05 6.19 1.04
CA GLN A 35 1.17 6.74 1.62
C GLN A 35 2.10 7.40 0.61
N LEU A 36 2.00 7.01 -0.65
CA LEU A 36 2.79 7.61 -1.73
C LEU A 36 2.17 8.88 -2.33
N ILE A 37 0.94 9.23 -1.92
CA ILE A 37 0.21 10.39 -2.46
C ILE A 37 -0.25 11.38 -1.39
N ASN A 38 -0.19 11.00 -0.12
CA ASN A 38 -0.64 11.81 0.99
C ASN A 38 0.57 12.29 1.81
N TYR A 39 0.67 13.60 2.02
CA TYR A 39 1.81 14.20 2.70
C TYR A 39 1.89 13.79 4.18
N THR A 40 0.76 13.71 4.87
CA THR A 40 0.70 13.40 6.31
C THR A 40 0.71 11.91 6.61
N GLN A 41 0.50 11.06 5.60
CA GLN A 41 0.59 9.60 5.70
C GLN A 41 1.87 9.04 5.10
N GLN A 42 2.77 9.88 4.59
CA GLN A 42 3.94 9.44 3.85
C GLN A 42 4.78 8.40 4.63
N PRO A 43 5.65 7.64 3.97
CA PRO A 43 6.41 6.54 4.59
C PRO A 43 7.13 6.91 5.88
N ALA A 44 7.67 8.13 5.96
CA ALA A 44 8.33 8.65 7.15
C ALA A 44 7.39 8.77 8.36
N ALA A 45 6.11 9.14 8.13
CA ALA A 45 5.12 9.23 9.20
C ALA A 45 4.82 7.87 9.83
N LEU A 46 4.77 6.81 9.01
CA LEU A 46 4.59 5.46 9.52
C LEU A 46 5.80 4.97 10.33
N ARG A 47 7.02 5.25 9.89
CA ARG A 47 8.24 4.89 10.66
C ARG A 47 8.25 5.56 12.02
N GLU A 48 7.99 6.86 12.07
CA GLU A 48 7.88 7.61 13.33
C GLU A 48 6.79 7.05 14.25
N PHE A 49 5.63 6.70 13.67
CA PHE A 49 4.56 6.08 14.45
C PHE A 49 5.01 4.76 15.08
N ILE A 50 5.70 3.89 14.33
CA ILE A 50 6.21 2.63 14.87
C ILE A 50 7.22 2.88 16.00
N ASP A 51 8.09 3.89 15.84
CA ASP A 51 9.05 4.30 16.88
C ASP A 51 8.36 4.78 18.16
N LYS A 52 7.25 5.51 18.06
CA LYS A 52 6.47 5.96 19.20
C LYS A 52 5.77 4.81 19.93
N VAL A 53 5.22 3.87 19.17
CA VAL A 53 4.53 2.68 19.74
C VAL A 53 5.51 1.74 20.42
N LYS A 54 6.73 1.60 19.94
CA LYS A 54 7.76 0.66 20.42
C LYS A 54 7.20 -0.76 20.60
N PRO A 55 6.63 -1.34 19.55
CA PRO A 55 5.91 -2.60 19.68
C PRO A 55 6.84 -3.76 20.01
N LYS A 56 6.36 -4.68 20.82
CA LYS A 56 7.04 -5.96 21.10
C LYS A 56 6.94 -6.93 19.94
N ALA A 57 5.91 -6.79 19.11
CA ALA A 57 5.70 -7.54 17.87
C ALA A 57 4.79 -6.75 16.92
N ILE A 58 4.86 -7.08 15.63
CA ILE A 58 4.02 -6.48 14.60
C ILE A 58 3.28 -7.58 13.83
N CYS A 59 1.95 -7.46 13.75
CA CYS A 59 1.11 -8.23 12.85
C CYS A 59 0.97 -7.49 11.51
N ILE A 60 1.13 -8.21 10.41
CA ILE A 60 1.14 -7.66 9.04
C ILE A 60 0.07 -8.30 8.17
N GLU A 61 -0.48 -7.54 7.25
CA GLU A 61 -1.49 -7.99 6.28
C GLU A 61 -0.85 -8.78 5.14
N ARG A 62 -0.34 -9.94 5.49
CA ARG A 62 0.21 -10.93 4.55
C ARG A 62 -0.29 -12.31 4.95
N SER A 63 -0.60 -13.16 3.99
CA SER A 63 -0.83 -14.56 4.30
C SER A 63 0.50 -15.24 4.70
N PRO A 64 0.52 -16.20 5.61
CA PRO A 64 1.75 -16.91 5.96
C PRO A 64 2.44 -17.54 4.75
N GLU A 65 1.65 -18.03 3.78
CA GLU A 65 2.15 -18.67 2.57
C GLU A 65 2.89 -17.69 1.66
N GLU A 66 2.30 -16.53 1.41
CA GLU A 66 2.90 -15.49 0.58
C GLU A 66 4.10 -14.84 1.27
N TYR A 67 4.00 -14.62 2.58
CA TYR A 67 5.11 -14.11 3.37
C TYR A 67 6.33 -15.05 3.30
N SER A 68 6.13 -16.38 3.38
CA SER A 68 7.20 -17.35 3.27
C SER A 68 7.89 -17.39 1.91
N ARG A 69 7.16 -17.03 0.84
CA ARG A 69 7.68 -16.92 -0.53
C ARG A 69 8.22 -15.54 -0.86
N ASN A 70 8.14 -14.58 0.05
CA ASN A 70 8.45 -13.17 -0.19
C ASN A 70 7.59 -12.55 -1.31
N ASP A 71 6.35 -13.01 -1.45
CA ASP A 71 5.36 -12.45 -2.36
C ASP A 71 4.62 -11.29 -1.69
N PHE A 72 4.43 -10.19 -2.42
CA PHE A 72 3.77 -9.00 -1.91
C PHE A 72 2.58 -8.62 -2.81
N TYR A 73 1.52 -8.12 -2.17
CA TYR A 73 0.45 -7.45 -2.91
C TYR A 73 0.99 -6.19 -3.55
N GLU A 74 0.66 -5.99 -4.81
CA GLU A 74 1.17 -4.88 -5.59
C GLU A 74 0.97 -3.52 -4.92
N PHE A 75 -0.12 -3.36 -4.18
CA PHE A 75 -0.52 -2.08 -3.57
C PHE A 75 -0.05 -1.89 -2.12
N THR A 76 0.61 -2.85 -1.50
CA THR A 76 1.03 -2.77 -0.09
C THR A 76 2.44 -2.25 0.08
N TYR A 77 2.67 -0.99 -0.31
CA TYR A 77 3.97 -0.33 -0.17
C TYR A 77 4.49 -0.38 1.28
N GLU A 78 3.61 -0.10 2.23
CA GLU A 78 3.94 -0.06 3.65
C GLU A 78 4.48 -1.39 4.19
N GLN A 79 3.92 -2.51 3.73
CA GLN A 79 4.35 -3.82 4.21
C GLN A 79 5.77 -4.13 3.73
N GLN A 80 6.03 -3.93 2.46
CA GLN A 80 7.26 -4.34 1.80
C GLN A 80 8.43 -3.39 2.08
N TYR A 81 8.18 -2.07 2.07
CA TYR A 81 9.26 -1.08 2.09
C TYR A 81 9.39 -0.34 3.42
N ILE A 82 8.44 -0.47 4.33
CA ILE A 82 8.48 0.22 5.62
C ILE A 82 8.49 -0.79 6.76
N VAL A 83 7.40 -1.52 6.95
CA VAL A 83 7.17 -2.33 8.15
C VAL A 83 8.15 -3.50 8.25
N ILE A 84 8.30 -4.27 7.18
CA ILE A 84 9.17 -5.46 7.19
C ILE A 84 10.66 -5.08 7.32
N PRO A 85 11.21 -4.11 6.57
CA PRO A 85 12.57 -3.65 6.77
C PRO A 85 12.79 -3.09 8.18
N TYR A 86 11.90 -2.20 8.65
CA TYR A 86 11.99 -1.62 9.98
C TYR A 86 12.02 -2.70 11.08
N ALA A 87 11.11 -3.66 11.01
CA ALA A 87 11.03 -4.74 12.00
C ALA A 87 12.30 -5.62 12.00
N LYS A 88 12.86 -5.91 10.81
CA LYS A 88 14.12 -6.66 10.68
C LYS A 88 15.28 -5.90 11.30
N ASP A 89 15.43 -4.62 10.98
CA ASP A 89 16.53 -3.77 11.48
C ASP A 89 16.48 -3.60 13.01
N ASN A 90 15.28 -3.62 13.58
CA ASN A 90 15.05 -3.47 15.02
C ASN A 90 14.81 -4.80 15.76
N SER A 91 14.97 -5.95 15.08
CA SER A 91 14.75 -7.29 15.65
C SER A 91 13.37 -7.48 16.27
N ILE A 92 12.34 -6.88 15.68
CA ILE A 92 10.94 -7.00 16.10
C ILE A 92 10.30 -8.20 15.40
N PRO A 93 9.70 -9.16 16.13
CA PRO A 93 8.97 -10.29 15.53
C PRO A 93 7.83 -9.84 14.63
N LEU A 94 7.75 -10.44 13.43
CA LEU A 94 6.67 -10.22 12.46
C LEU A 94 5.74 -11.42 12.41
N HIS A 95 4.44 -11.15 12.42
CA HIS A 95 3.41 -12.18 12.34
C HIS A 95 2.48 -11.90 11.15
N PRO A 96 2.57 -12.69 10.08
CA PRO A 96 1.62 -12.63 8.96
C PRO A 96 0.26 -13.17 9.41
N VAL A 97 -0.78 -12.32 9.33
CA VAL A 97 -2.11 -12.65 9.88
C VAL A 97 -3.21 -12.68 8.83
N ASP A 98 -2.88 -12.37 7.59
CA ASP A 98 -3.87 -12.31 6.53
C ASP A 98 -4.30 -13.70 6.06
N TRP A 99 -5.48 -13.76 5.47
CA TRP A 99 -6.04 -14.92 4.79
C TRP A 99 -6.54 -14.50 3.42
N LEU A 100 -6.20 -15.28 2.40
CA LEU A 100 -6.74 -15.11 1.06
C LEU A 100 -7.41 -16.40 0.61
N PRO A 101 -8.55 -16.31 -0.08
CA PRO A 101 -9.15 -17.43 -0.76
C PRO A 101 -8.28 -17.90 -1.93
N SER A 102 -8.72 -18.95 -2.62
CA SER A 102 -8.10 -19.38 -3.88
C SER A 102 -8.04 -18.24 -4.90
N GLU A 103 -7.18 -18.35 -5.91
CA GLU A 103 -7.04 -17.31 -6.95
C GLU A 103 -8.37 -17.00 -7.62
N THR A 104 -9.15 -18.02 -7.97
CA THR A 104 -10.47 -17.86 -8.60
C THR A 104 -11.46 -17.14 -7.68
N ASP A 105 -11.51 -17.52 -6.40
CA ASP A 105 -12.40 -16.87 -5.43
C ASP A 105 -11.97 -15.44 -5.15
N THR A 106 -10.65 -15.17 -5.16
CA THR A 106 -10.10 -13.82 -5.04
C THR A 106 -10.51 -12.96 -6.22
N GLU A 107 -10.43 -13.47 -7.44
CA GLU A 107 -10.85 -12.74 -8.64
C GLU A 107 -12.34 -12.40 -8.60
N ILE A 108 -13.19 -13.33 -8.19
CA ILE A 108 -14.63 -13.09 -8.00
C ILE A 108 -14.86 -12.06 -6.89
N GLY A 109 -14.15 -12.20 -5.77
CA GLY A 109 -14.21 -11.30 -4.63
C GLY A 109 -13.76 -9.86 -4.93
N PHE A 110 -12.91 -9.66 -5.93
CA PHE A 110 -12.51 -8.34 -6.42
C PHE A 110 -13.47 -7.75 -7.47
N GLY A 111 -14.63 -8.36 -7.66
CA GLY A 111 -15.65 -7.85 -8.59
C GLY A 111 -15.30 -8.03 -10.06
N MET A 112 -14.37 -8.90 -10.39
CA MET A 112 -14.00 -9.22 -11.78
C MET A 112 -15.14 -10.00 -12.44
N LYS A 113 -15.96 -9.31 -13.20
CA LYS A 113 -17.22 -9.83 -13.75
C LYS A 113 -17.03 -10.77 -14.94
N ASP A 114 -15.91 -10.68 -15.64
CA ASP A 114 -15.68 -11.45 -16.87
C ASP A 114 -14.33 -12.16 -16.84
N LEU A 115 -14.36 -13.42 -16.44
CA LEU A 115 -13.17 -14.28 -16.40
C LEU A 115 -12.69 -14.70 -17.81
N SER A 116 -13.48 -14.46 -18.87
CA SER A 116 -13.07 -14.72 -20.25
C SER A 116 -12.14 -13.66 -20.80
N VAL A 117 -12.18 -12.47 -20.22
CA VAL A 117 -11.25 -11.38 -20.57
C VAL A 117 -9.86 -11.69 -20.02
N PRO A 118 -8.79 -11.52 -20.81
CA PRO A 118 -7.41 -11.71 -20.34
C PRO A 118 -7.14 -10.92 -19.04
N ARG A 119 -6.41 -11.51 -18.09
CA ARG A 119 -6.17 -10.94 -16.76
C ARG A 119 -5.67 -9.49 -16.79
N PHE A 120 -4.77 -9.16 -17.72
CA PHE A 120 -4.22 -7.80 -17.89
C PHE A 120 -5.24 -6.76 -18.35
N ALA A 121 -6.31 -7.21 -19.05
CA ALA A 121 -7.35 -6.34 -19.57
C ALA A 121 -8.59 -6.27 -18.66
N ARG A 122 -8.66 -7.13 -17.65
CA ARG A 122 -9.76 -7.12 -16.68
C ARG A 122 -9.74 -5.80 -15.92
N GLN A 123 -10.90 -5.15 -15.86
CA GLN A 123 -11.05 -3.98 -15.02
C GLN A 123 -10.84 -4.42 -13.57
N LYS A 124 -9.80 -3.93 -12.96
CA LYS A 124 -9.69 -3.87 -11.50
C LYS A 124 -10.59 -2.71 -11.05
N GLU A 125 -11.90 -2.88 -11.19
CA GLU A 125 -12.80 -2.11 -10.36
C GLU A 125 -12.37 -2.47 -8.95
N GLY A 126 -11.93 -1.46 -8.20
CA GLY A 126 -11.33 -1.64 -6.91
C GLY A 126 -12.20 -2.57 -6.09
N PHE A 127 -11.58 -3.28 -5.18
CA PHE A 127 -12.21 -4.20 -4.27
C PHE A 127 -13.53 -3.59 -3.83
N LEU A 128 -14.66 -4.18 -4.24
CA LEU A 128 -15.99 -3.72 -3.88
C LEU A 128 -16.41 -2.34 -4.45
N GLY A 129 -15.85 -1.92 -5.58
CA GLY A 129 -16.12 -0.59 -6.14
C GLY A 129 -15.35 0.52 -5.43
N PHE A 130 -14.48 0.19 -4.47
CA PHE A 130 -13.49 1.13 -3.98
C PHE A 130 -12.43 1.31 -5.07
N THR A 131 -12.40 2.48 -5.65
CA THR A 131 -11.20 2.94 -6.31
C THR A 131 -10.14 3.01 -5.22
N THR A 132 -9.13 2.24 -5.36
CA THR A 132 -7.99 2.22 -4.45
C THR A 132 -7.21 3.54 -4.48
N PHE A 133 -7.55 4.47 -5.35
CA PHE A 133 -6.93 5.79 -5.46
C PHE A 133 -8.02 6.85 -5.63
N THR A 134 -8.08 7.51 -4.87
CA THR A 134 -7.96 8.75 -4.19
C THR A 134 -8.53 9.87 -5.00
N GLU A 135 -9.72 10.20 -4.65
CA GLU A 135 -10.21 11.53 -4.93
C GLU A 135 -9.38 12.53 -4.11
N SER A 136 -9.35 13.77 -4.51
CA SER A 136 -8.58 14.83 -3.84
C SER A 136 -8.80 14.93 -2.32
N ALA A 137 -9.92 14.47 -1.80
CA ALA A 137 -10.22 14.40 -0.38
C ALA A 137 -9.25 13.49 0.42
N ASP A 138 -8.66 12.48 -0.23
CA ASP A 138 -7.76 11.56 0.46
C ASP A 138 -6.34 12.16 0.64
N PHE A 139 -6.03 13.31 0.01
CA PHE A 139 -4.76 14.00 0.20
C PHE A 139 -4.66 14.74 1.56
N GLU A 140 -5.77 14.97 2.21
CA GLU A 140 -5.86 15.74 3.45
C GLU A 140 -5.99 14.85 4.71
N ASP A 141 -6.23 13.57 4.53
CA ASP A 141 -6.37 12.63 5.64
C ASP A 141 -5.02 12.39 6.33
N ASP A 142 -5.03 12.42 7.68
CA ASP A 142 -3.86 12.08 8.50
C ASP A 142 -3.68 10.55 8.62
N LEU A 143 -2.58 10.13 9.28
CA LEU A 143 -2.28 8.71 9.51
C LEU A 143 -3.39 7.97 10.28
N TYR A 144 -4.23 8.70 11.03
CA TYR A 144 -5.29 8.16 11.89
C TYR A 144 -6.69 8.26 11.26
N PHE A 145 -6.78 8.49 9.96
CA PHE A 145 -8.06 8.67 9.24
C PHE A 145 -9.05 7.52 9.48
N ALA A 146 -8.56 6.31 9.69
CA ALA A 146 -9.38 5.12 9.94
C ALA A 146 -10.10 5.13 11.30
N GLU A 147 -9.74 6.06 12.21
CA GLU A 147 -10.42 6.29 13.49
C GLU A 147 -11.56 7.32 13.37
N LYS A 148 -11.64 8.05 12.25
CA LYS A 148 -12.62 9.12 12.09
C LYS A 148 -14.04 8.54 12.01
N PRO A 149 -15.02 9.08 12.75
CA PRO A 149 -16.38 8.55 12.78
C PRO A 149 -17.07 8.49 11.41
N ASN A 150 -16.77 9.40 10.52
CA ASN A 150 -17.33 9.39 9.16
C ASN A 150 -16.76 8.23 8.32
N TYR A 151 -15.48 7.91 8.49
CA TYR A 151 -14.87 6.76 7.84
C TYR A 151 -15.49 5.44 8.34
N ILE A 152 -15.61 5.28 9.66
CA ILE A 152 -16.24 4.11 10.28
C ILE A 152 -17.68 3.96 9.79
N ARG A 153 -18.50 5.03 9.83
CA ARG A 153 -19.88 4.99 9.34
C ARG A 153 -19.98 4.60 7.86
N ARG A 154 -19.04 5.03 7.02
CA ARG A 154 -19.00 4.65 5.62
C ARG A 154 -18.86 3.13 5.45
N ILE A 155 -17.97 2.52 6.23
CA ILE A 155 -17.76 1.06 6.22
C ILE A 155 -19.00 0.33 6.74
N GLU A 156 -19.54 0.75 7.87
CA GLU A 156 -20.75 0.16 8.45
C GLU A 156 -21.96 0.26 7.50
N SER A 157 -22.14 1.42 6.87
CA SER A 157 -23.19 1.62 5.87
C SER A 157 -23.03 0.72 4.65
N TRP A 158 -21.78 0.50 4.23
CA TRP A 158 -21.52 -0.42 3.13
C TRP A 158 -21.88 -1.87 3.50
N TYR A 159 -21.54 -2.33 4.71
CA TYR A 159 -21.94 -3.65 5.20
C TYR A 159 -23.46 -3.79 5.36
N ALA A 160 -24.14 -2.73 5.79
CA ALA A 160 -25.58 -2.71 6.00
C ALA A 160 -26.41 -2.55 4.70
N SER A 161 -25.76 -2.24 3.57
CA SER A 161 -26.47 -2.08 2.30
C SER A 161 -27.00 -3.41 1.78
N TYR A 162 -28.16 -3.37 1.10
CA TYR A 162 -28.79 -4.57 0.53
C TYR A 162 -28.44 -4.68 -0.95
N PRO A 163 -27.78 -5.76 -1.39
CA PRO A 163 -27.56 -6.01 -2.80
C PRO A 163 -28.87 -6.45 -3.48
N GLU A 164 -29.03 -6.13 -4.75
CA GLU A 164 -30.19 -6.59 -5.54
C GLU A 164 -30.25 -8.12 -5.67
N LYS A 165 -29.11 -8.79 -5.63
CA LYS A 165 -28.98 -10.25 -5.74
C LYS A 165 -27.95 -10.76 -4.75
N ALA A 166 -28.18 -11.93 -4.18
CA ALA A 166 -27.25 -12.58 -3.27
C ALA A 166 -25.87 -12.82 -3.88
N SER A 167 -25.79 -13.11 -5.19
CA SER A 167 -24.50 -13.26 -5.91
C SER A 167 -23.68 -11.96 -5.95
N SER A 168 -24.32 -10.80 -5.90
CA SER A 168 -23.65 -9.50 -5.83
C SER A 168 -23.07 -9.22 -4.44
N ASP A 169 -23.43 -10.02 -3.44
CA ASP A 169 -22.97 -9.90 -2.06
C ASP A 169 -21.70 -10.73 -1.78
N LEU A 170 -21.36 -11.64 -2.66
CA LEU A 170 -20.22 -12.55 -2.45
C LEU A 170 -18.90 -11.80 -2.15
N PRO A 171 -18.53 -10.71 -2.85
CA PRO A 171 -17.33 -9.96 -2.54
C PRO A 171 -17.31 -9.45 -1.09
N ARG A 172 -18.44 -8.94 -0.61
CA ARG A 172 -18.60 -8.44 0.76
C ARG A 172 -18.51 -9.56 1.80
N CYS A 173 -19.14 -10.71 1.52
CA CYS A 173 -19.05 -11.89 2.37
C CYS A 173 -17.62 -12.41 2.48
N LEU A 174 -16.89 -12.49 1.36
CA LEU A 174 -15.47 -12.90 1.36
C LEU A 174 -14.61 -11.91 2.15
N PHE A 175 -14.88 -10.62 2.04
CA PHE A 175 -14.17 -9.59 2.79
C PHE A 175 -14.41 -9.71 4.30
N LEU A 176 -15.65 -9.90 4.72
CA LEU A 176 -16.01 -10.14 6.13
C LEU A 176 -15.34 -11.40 6.66
N TYR A 177 -15.39 -12.50 5.91
CA TYR A 177 -14.73 -13.74 6.30
C TYR A 177 -13.21 -13.55 6.45
N ARG A 178 -12.58 -12.83 5.51
CA ARG A 178 -11.16 -12.48 5.58
C ARG A 178 -10.84 -11.70 6.85
N THR A 179 -11.62 -10.65 7.16
CA THR A 179 -11.47 -9.83 8.37
C THR A 179 -11.61 -10.67 9.64
N PHE A 180 -12.58 -11.58 9.67
CA PHE A 180 -12.75 -12.50 10.79
C PHE A 180 -11.54 -13.44 10.96
N MET A 181 -11.02 -14.00 9.88
CA MET A 181 -9.83 -14.85 9.92
C MET A 181 -8.60 -14.09 10.40
N GLN A 182 -8.41 -12.85 9.94
CA GLN A 182 -7.37 -11.96 10.44
C GLN A 182 -7.50 -11.74 11.95
N SER A 183 -8.70 -11.43 12.43
CA SER A 183 -8.98 -11.24 13.87
C SER A 183 -8.59 -12.46 14.70
N LYS A 184 -8.94 -13.67 14.23
CA LYS A 184 -8.59 -14.93 14.92
C LYS A 184 -7.08 -15.18 14.94
N ARG A 185 -6.40 -14.91 13.84
CA ARG A 185 -4.93 -15.06 13.76
C ARG A 185 -4.22 -14.05 14.66
N ILE A 186 -4.68 -12.80 14.70
CA ILE A 186 -4.17 -11.77 15.62
C ILE A 186 -4.39 -12.24 17.08
N GLN A 187 -5.59 -12.70 17.43
CA GLN A 187 -5.87 -13.23 18.76
C GLN A 187 -4.89 -14.34 19.13
N LYS A 188 -4.60 -15.27 18.20
CA LYS A 188 -3.64 -16.35 18.46
C LYS A 188 -2.21 -15.84 18.67
N VAL A 189 -1.79 -14.80 17.97
CA VAL A 189 -0.50 -14.14 18.19
C VAL A 189 -0.44 -13.54 19.58
N LEU A 190 -1.51 -12.84 20.00
CA LEU A 190 -1.58 -12.15 21.31
C LEU A 190 -1.46 -13.09 22.50
N GLU A 191 -1.80 -14.37 22.37
CA GLU A 191 -1.63 -15.38 23.41
C GLU A 191 -0.15 -15.59 23.82
N ASN A 192 0.79 -15.18 22.99
CA ASN A 192 2.23 -15.30 23.25
C ASN A 192 2.81 -14.08 23.97
N TYR A 193 2.01 -13.07 24.24
CA TYR A 193 2.43 -11.80 24.86
C TYR A 193 1.66 -11.56 26.16
N SER A 194 2.24 -10.77 27.05
CA SER A 194 1.74 -10.55 28.41
C SER A 194 1.43 -9.08 28.69
N SER A 195 0.89 -8.82 29.87
CA SER A 195 0.67 -7.47 30.38
C SER A 195 1.96 -6.64 30.34
N GLY A 196 1.85 -5.46 29.81
CA GLY A 196 3.01 -4.56 29.58
C GLY A 196 3.60 -4.64 28.19
N ASP A 197 3.34 -5.71 27.43
CA ASP A 197 3.69 -5.78 26.02
C ASP A 197 2.67 -5.01 25.17
N THR A 198 3.14 -4.38 24.10
CA THR A 198 2.29 -3.78 23.07
C THR A 198 2.49 -4.51 21.76
N VAL A 199 1.43 -5.02 21.18
CA VAL A 199 1.44 -5.62 19.84
C VAL A 199 0.78 -4.64 18.87
N LEU A 200 1.52 -4.30 17.80
CA LEU A 200 1.04 -3.42 16.75
C LEU A 200 0.49 -4.26 15.60
N VAL A 201 -0.70 -3.92 15.12
CA VAL A 201 -1.31 -4.51 13.92
C VAL A 201 -1.34 -3.43 12.85
N ILE A 202 -0.71 -3.67 11.71
CA ILE A 202 -0.73 -2.76 10.55
C ILE A 202 -1.49 -3.47 9.43
N ILE A 203 -2.65 -2.92 9.10
CA ILE A 203 -3.63 -3.58 8.24
C ILE A 203 -4.43 -2.56 7.44
N GLY A 204 -5.01 -2.96 6.29
CA GLY A 204 -5.89 -2.07 5.53
C GLY A 204 -6.99 -1.48 6.40
N ALA A 205 -7.19 -0.19 6.28
CA ALA A 205 -8.09 0.61 7.13
C ALA A 205 -9.51 0.03 7.20
N PHE A 206 -9.92 -0.66 6.15
CA PHE A 206 -11.23 -1.27 6.06
C PHE A 206 -11.47 -2.41 7.06
N HIS A 207 -10.40 -3.09 7.49
CA HIS A 207 -10.45 -4.19 8.45
C HIS A 207 -10.44 -3.72 9.92
N LYS A 208 -9.88 -2.51 10.18
CA LYS A 208 -9.56 -2.03 11.52
C LYS A 208 -10.72 -2.12 12.50
N ASN A 209 -11.85 -1.53 12.16
CA ASN A 209 -13.00 -1.40 13.08
C ASN A 209 -13.53 -2.76 13.58
N ASP A 210 -13.64 -3.74 12.68
CA ASP A 210 -14.16 -5.06 13.03
C ASP A 210 -13.14 -5.89 13.81
N ILE A 211 -11.84 -5.73 13.52
CA ILE A 211 -10.77 -6.33 14.31
C ILE A 211 -10.77 -5.76 15.72
N GLU A 212 -10.88 -4.45 15.90
CA GLU A 212 -10.92 -3.81 17.21
C GLU A 212 -12.13 -4.24 18.04
N LYS A 213 -13.32 -4.28 17.42
CA LYS A 213 -14.54 -4.78 18.06
C LYS A 213 -14.34 -6.20 18.56
N HIS A 214 -13.85 -7.10 17.68
CA HIS A 214 -13.60 -8.50 18.05
C HIS A 214 -12.61 -8.62 19.20
N LEU A 215 -11.47 -7.93 19.16
CA LEU A 215 -10.45 -7.99 20.21
C LEU A 215 -10.97 -7.42 21.55
N THR A 216 -11.75 -6.35 21.50
CA THR A 216 -12.38 -5.76 22.68
C THR A 216 -13.37 -6.73 23.33
N GLU A 217 -14.22 -7.41 22.55
CA GLU A 217 -15.15 -8.45 23.02
C GLU A 217 -14.40 -9.63 23.65
N GLN A 218 -13.21 -9.95 23.14
CA GLN A 218 -12.34 -10.95 23.74
C GLN A 218 -11.58 -10.44 24.99
N GLY A 219 -11.82 -9.20 25.42
CA GLY A 219 -11.24 -8.61 26.63
C GLY A 219 -9.79 -8.15 26.49
N TYR A 220 -9.32 -7.88 25.27
CA TYR A 220 -8.03 -7.19 25.05
C TYR A 220 -8.20 -5.68 25.23
N ARG A 221 -7.13 -5.03 25.69
CA ARG A 221 -7.09 -3.57 25.77
C ARG A 221 -6.61 -3.01 24.42
N VAL A 222 -7.56 -2.52 23.64
CA VAL A 222 -7.27 -1.82 22.38
C VAL A 222 -6.93 -0.36 22.68
N VAL A 223 -5.78 0.09 22.19
CA VAL A 223 -5.30 1.47 22.32
C VAL A 223 -5.34 2.11 20.96
N GLN A 224 -6.01 3.26 20.84
CA GLN A 224 -6.14 3.94 19.56
C GLN A 224 -4.80 4.55 19.12
N PRO A 225 -4.40 4.38 17.86
CA PRO A 225 -3.17 4.96 17.30
C PRO A 225 -3.01 6.46 17.53
N SER A 226 -4.07 7.25 17.46
CA SER A 226 -4.03 8.70 17.66
C SER A 226 -3.56 9.11 19.08
N THR A 227 -3.62 8.20 20.07
CA THR A 227 -3.13 8.48 21.44
C THR A 227 -1.62 8.61 21.51
N PHE A 228 -0.87 8.17 20.49
CA PHE A 228 0.58 8.33 20.38
C PHE A 228 0.98 9.72 19.85
N GLY A 229 0.00 10.57 19.55
CA GLY A 229 0.21 11.95 19.12
C GLY A 229 0.45 12.09 17.60
N ILE A 230 0.43 13.33 17.15
CA ILE A 230 0.59 13.69 15.74
C ILE A 230 2.06 13.54 15.35
N VAL A 231 2.30 13.11 14.11
CA VAL A 231 3.62 13.12 13.49
C VAL A 231 3.87 14.53 12.95
N ASP A 232 4.91 15.20 13.45
CA ASP A 232 5.26 16.54 13.02
C ASP A 232 6.28 16.55 11.86
N GLN A 233 6.53 17.72 11.28
CA GLN A 233 7.44 17.87 10.14
C GLN A 233 8.89 17.50 10.50
N GLN A 234 9.36 17.80 11.69
CA GLN A 234 10.71 17.46 12.12
C GLN A 234 10.90 15.95 12.17
N ALA A 235 9.91 15.24 12.70
CA ALA A 235 9.92 13.78 12.74
C ALA A 235 9.86 13.17 11.33
N ILE A 236 9.03 13.73 10.44
CA ILE A 236 9.01 13.34 9.02
C ILE A 236 10.40 13.48 8.40
N ASP A 237 11.06 14.62 8.57
CA ASP A 237 12.39 14.87 7.98
C ASP A 237 13.47 13.91 8.51
N GLN A 238 13.37 13.50 9.78
CA GLN A 238 14.32 12.56 10.40
C GLN A 238 14.12 11.12 9.89
N HIS A 239 12.88 10.70 9.63
CA HIS A 239 12.54 9.34 9.21
C HIS A 239 12.43 9.16 7.69
N PHE A 240 12.57 10.24 6.92
CA PHE A 240 12.49 10.17 5.47
C PHE A 240 13.71 9.49 4.87
N GLN A 241 13.48 8.55 3.96
CA GLN A 241 14.54 7.81 3.29
C GLN A 241 14.54 8.12 1.79
N ARG A 242 15.71 8.13 1.15
CA ARG A 242 15.81 8.38 -0.30
C ARG A 242 14.97 7.45 -1.17
N PRO A 243 14.85 6.14 -0.88
CA PRO A 243 13.96 5.28 -1.64
C PRO A 243 12.50 5.73 -1.64
N ASP A 244 12.04 6.39 -0.56
CA ASP A 244 10.68 6.92 -0.50
C ASP A 244 10.46 8.03 -1.53
N ALA A 245 11.48 8.87 -1.76
CA ALA A 245 11.40 9.92 -2.78
C ALA A 245 11.14 9.32 -4.17
N TYR A 246 11.92 8.30 -4.55
CA TYR A 246 11.73 7.65 -5.85
C TYR A 246 10.35 6.99 -5.96
N ALA A 247 9.87 6.34 -4.90
CA ALA A 247 8.55 5.73 -4.88
C ALA A 247 7.42 6.77 -5.03
N ILE A 248 7.49 7.86 -4.26
CA ILE A 248 6.54 8.97 -4.31
C ILE A 248 6.52 9.60 -5.71
N LEU A 249 7.70 9.92 -6.25
CA LEU A 249 7.81 10.55 -7.57
C LEU A 249 7.30 9.66 -8.69
N SER A 250 7.65 8.38 -8.66
CA SER A 250 7.20 7.41 -9.65
C SER A 250 5.69 7.28 -9.64
N PHE A 251 5.10 7.11 -8.46
CA PHE A 251 3.68 6.91 -8.30
C PHE A 251 2.86 8.13 -8.76
N ASN A 252 3.30 9.33 -8.40
CA ASN A 252 2.61 10.57 -8.77
C ASN A 252 2.85 10.98 -10.22
N LEU A 253 4.06 10.78 -10.78
CA LEU A 253 4.44 11.37 -12.06
C LEU A 253 4.39 10.40 -13.24
N LEU A 254 4.50 9.10 -12.99
CA LEU A 254 4.52 8.09 -14.04
C LEU A 254 3.34 7.10 -13.96
N GLY A 255 2.76 6.92 -12.79
CA GLY A 255 1.74 5.91 -12.55
C GLY A 255 0.31 6.42 -12.65
N MET A 256 -0.57 5.79 -11.87
CA MET A 256 -2.01 6.02 -11.89
C MET A 256 -2.36 7.49 -11.63
N GLN A 257 -1.68 8.16 -10.71
CA GLN A 257 -1.96 9.55 -10.38
C GLN A 257 -1.73 10.49 -11.57
N ALA A 258 -0.64 10.25 -12.32
CA ALA A 258 -0.38 10.98 -13.55
C ALA A 258 -1.46 10.71 -14.62
N ASN A 259 -1.90 9.46 -14.76
CA ASN A 259 -2.93 9.07 -15.72
C ASN A 259 -4.30 9.69 -15.37
N LEU A 260 -4.60 9.85 -14.09
CA LEU A 260 -5.82 10.52 -13.60
C LEU A 260 -5.68 12.06 -13.52
N ASN A 261 -4.50 12.59 -13.77
CA ASN A 261 -4.15 14.01 -13.60
C ASN A 261 -4.45 14.52 -12.16
N LYS A 262 -4.16 13.68 -11.16
CA LYS A 262 -4.43 13.92 -9.72
C LYS A 262 -3.14 13.77 -8.91
N ILE A 263 -2.16 14.64 -9.13
CA ILE A 263 -0.89 14.61 -8.40
C ILE A 263 -0.95 15.48 -7.12
N ASN A 264 -0.32 15.04 -6.05
CA ASN A 264 -0.03 15.89 -4.90
C ASN A 264 1.28 16.65 -5.13
N ASP A 265 1.21 17.85 -5.69
CA ASP A 265 2.42 18.62 -6.04
C ASP A 265 3.26 19.02 -4.84
N GLN A 266 2.68 19.22 -3.66
CA GLN A 266 3.43 19.50 -2.42
C GLN A 266 4.32 18.31 -2.04
N LEU A 267 3.77 17.11 -2.08
CA LEU A 267 4.51 15.89 -1.77
C LEU A 267 5.58 15.61 -2.85
N VAL A 268 5.25 15.83 -4.12
CA VAL A 268 6.20 15.70 -5.24
C VAL A 268 7.36 16.68 -5.10
N GLU A 269 7.10 17.94 -4.78
CA GLU A 269 8.14 18.95 -4.52
C GLU A 269 9.04 18.51 -3.37
N TYR A 270 8.45 18.15 -2.25
CA TYR A 270 9.18 17.68 -1.09
C TYR A 270 10.09 16.48 -1.42
N ALA A 271 9.56 15.48 -2.14
CA ALA A 271 10.35 14.32 -2.55
C ALA A 271 11.51 14.69 -3.49
N LEU A 272 11.31 15.63 -4.42
CA LEU A 272 12.37 16.11 -5.31
C LEU A 272 13.50 16.81 -4.52
N THR A 273 13.20 17.59 -3.49
CA THR A 273 14.24 18.25 -2.67
C THR A 273 15.12 17.24 -1.94
N LYS A 274 14.59 16.05 -1.60
CA LYS A 274 15.35 14.99 -0.89
C LYS A 274 16.36 14.24 -1.78
N ILE A 275 16.31 14.44 -3.09
CA ILE A 275 17.19 13.79 -4.07
C ILE A 275 17.79 14.81 -5.06
N GLU A 276 17.75 16.11 -4.77
CA GLU A 276 18.23 17.15 -5.69
C GLU A 276 19.74 17.08 -5.98
N ASP A 277 20.49 16.47 -5.08
CA ASP A 277 21.94 16.26 -5.19
C ASP A 277 22.33 15.11 -6.15
N VAL A 278 21.36 14.34 -6.66
CA VAL A 278 21.60 13.23 -7.58
C VAL A 278 21.38 13.67 -9.02
N ASP A 279 22.39 13.50 -9.87
CA ASP A 279 22.27 13.69 -11.33
C ASP A 279 22.02 12.34 -12.00
N SER A 280 20.77 12.10 -12.46
CA SER A 280 20.39 10.90 -13.18
C SER A 280 19.28 11.17 -14.18
N GLY A 281 19.19 10.32 -15.20
CA GLY A 281 18.13 10.39 -16.21
C GLY A 281 16.74 10.16 -15.62
N GLU A 282 16.63 9.34 -14.58
CA GLU A 282 15.38 9.10 -13.85
C GLU A 282 14.85 10.38 -13.20
N ILE A 283 15.71 11.12 -12.51
CA ILE A 283 15.33 12.39 -11.87
C ILE A 283 14.98 13.46 -12.91
N GLU A 284 15.69 13.51 -14.01
CA GLU A 284 15.34 14.43 -15.10
C GLU A 284 13.99 14.08 -15.73
N LEU A 285 13.70 12.78 -15.90
CA LEU A 285 12.37 12.32 -16.33
C LEU A 285 11.28 12.82 -15.36
N PHE A 286 11.47 12.69 -14.05
CA PHE A 286 10.52 13.20 -13.05
C PHE A 286 10.30 14.71 -13.17
N LYS A 287 11.37 15.49 -13.32
CA LYS A 287 11.30 16.95 -13.48
C LYS A 287 10.51 17.35 -14.73
N ILE A 288 10.78 16.69 -15.87
CA ILE A 288 10.06 16.95 -17.12
C ILE A 288 8.57 16.58 -16.95
N ARG A 289 8.28 15.38 -16.42
CA ARG A 289 6.90 14.93 -16.22
C ARG A 289 6.11 15.87 -15.30
N ARG A 290 6.69 16.30 -14.18
CA ARG A 290 6.07 17.29 -13.30
C ARG A 290 5.74 18.58 -14.04
N ALA A 291 6.69 19.12 -14.81
CA ALA A 291 6.47 20.34 -15.58
C ALA A 291 5.35 20.20 -16.63
N VAL A 292 5.24 19.01 -17.26
CA VAL A 292 4.16 18.69 -18.22
C VAL A 292 2.81 18.62 -17.49
N LEU A 293 2.72 17.88 -16.39
CA LEU A 293 1.47 17.72 -15.63
C LEU A 293 0.96 19.04 -15.04
N LEU A 294 1.87 19.90 -14.60
CA LEU A 294 1.56 21.26 -14.13
C LEU A 294 1.34 22.27 -15.27
N LYS A 295 1.36 21.83 -16.53
CA LYS A 295 1.21 22.70 -17.71
C LYS A 295 2.24 23.84 -17.79
N LYS A 296 3.41 23.66 -17.18
CA LYS A 296 4.55 24.59 -17.22
C LYS A 296 5.44 24.38 -18.44
N LEU A 297 5.24 23.27 -19.18
CA LEU A 297 6.01 22.90 -20.35
C LEU A 297 5.07 22.59 -21.50
N SER A 298 5.32 23.18 -22.67
CA SER A 298 4.53 22.87 -23.86
C SER A 298 4.84 21.47 -24.38
N PRO A 299 3.91 20.79 -25.08
CA PRO A 299 4.18 19.50 -25.69
C PRO A 299 5.42 19.49 -26.62
N LYS A 300 5.68 20.60 -27.34
CA LYS A 300 6.84 20.74 -28.19
C LYS A 300 8.14 20.77 -27.41
N ASP A 301 8.16 21.55 -26.32
CA ASP A 301 9.35 21.69 -25.49
C ASP A 301 9.60 20.42 -24.67
N ALA A 302 8.56 19.78 -24.19
CA ALA A 302 8.63 18.48 -23.52
C ALA A 302 9.21 17.41 -24.44
N ALA A 303 8.73 17.31 -25.69
CA ALA A 303 9.27 16.38 -26.68
C ALA A 303 10.77 16.64 -26.92
N SER A 304 11.18 17.92 -27.01
CA SER A 304 12.59 18.29 -27.17
C SER A 304 13.43 17.84 -25.98
N GLN A 305 12.94 18.03 -24.74
CA GLN A 305 13.65 17.61 -23.53
C GLN A 305 13.75 16.09 -23.41
N TYR A 306 12.70 15.34 -23.72
CA TYR A 306 12.76 13.88 -23.75
C TYR A 306 13.75 13.35 -24.78
N HIS A 307 13.82 13.96 -25.97
CA HIS A 307 14.84 13.63 -26.97
C HIS A 307 16.25 13.84 -26.45
N LYS A 308 16.51 14.99 -25.84
CA LYS A 308 17.80 15.30 -25.24
C LYS A 308 18.15 14.30 -24.14
N LEU A 309 17.17 13.95 -23.30
CA LEU A 309 17.35 12.96 -22.24
C LEU A 309 17.72 11.59 -22.82
N LEU A 310 16.97 11.09 -23.81
CA LEU A 310 17.25 9.81 -24.50
C LEU A 310 18.65 9.75 -25.12
N SER A 311 19.18 10.89 -25.62
CA SER A 311 20.53 10.92 -26.20
C SER A 311 21.65 10.86 -25.14
N ARG A 312 21.33 11.19 -23.89
CA ARG A 312 22.27 11.27 -22.77
C ARG A 312 22.32 9.99 -21.96
N ILE A 313 21.17 9.36 -21.70
CA ILE A 313 21.10 8.13 -20.89
C ILE A 313 21.67 6.96 -21.71
N LYS A 314 22.50 6.15 -21.05
CA LYS A 314 23.02 4.89 -21.61
C LYS A 314 22.92 3.85 -20.51
N ASP A 315 22.09 2.84 -20.73
CA ASP A 315 21.94 1.67 -19.84
C ASP A 315 21.63 2.02 -18.37
N GLU A 316 21.08 3.22 -18.11
CA GLU A 316 20.61 3.58 -16.77
C GLU A 316 19.46 2.69 -16.36
N GLN A 317 19.55 2.20 -15.09
CA GLN A 317 18.50 1.40 -14.48
C GLN A 317 17.67 2.25 -13.53
N TRP A 318 16.46 1.79 -13.26
CA TRP A 318 15.65 2.39 -12.21
C TRP A 318 16.34 2.27 -10.86
N THR A 319 16.36 3.34 -10.07
CA THR A 319 16.84 3.35 -8.70
C THR A 319 15.92 2.55 -7.79
N TRP A 320 14.62 2.67 -8.00
CA TRP A 320 13.61 1.91 -7.27
C TRP A 320 12.70 1.14 -8.23
N ASN A 321 12.58 -0.16 -8.06
CA ASN A 321 11.80 -1.02 -8.93
C ASN A 321 10.33 -1.17 -8.53
N GLY A 322 9.98 -0.76 -7.31
CA GLY A 322 8.62 -0.77 -6.83
C GLY A 322 8.00 -2.14 -6.56
N VAL A 323 6.76 -2.12 -6.11
CA VAL A 323 5.88 -3.28 -6.03
C VAL A 323 5.29 -3.49 -7.43
N LYS A 324 5.62 -4.61 -8.08
CA LYS A 324 5.27 -4.84 -9.49
C LYS A 324 4.33 -6.02 -9.67
N ASP A 325 3.30 -5.81 -10.45
CA ASP A 325 2.61 -6.90 -11.13
C ASP A 325 3.40 -7.28 -12.39
N ARG A 326 4.22 -8.30 -12.29
CA ARG A 326 5.08 -8.78 -13.38
C ARG A 326 4.31 -9.34 -14.57
N THR A 327 3.00 -9.52 -14.44
CA THR A 327 2.13 -9.99 -15.52
C THR A 327 1.65 -8.85 -16.42
N ARG A 328 1.97 -7.59 -16.10
CA ARG A 328 1.54 -6.39 -16.83
C ARG A 328 2.72 -5.58 -17.32
N VAL A 329 2.53 -4.80 -18.38
CA VAL A 329 3.51 -3.83 -18.89
C VAL A 329 3.59 -2.63 -17.94
N ASP A 330 2.43 -2.12 -17.56
CA ASP A 330 2.30 -1.09 -16.54
C ASP A 330 1.25 -1.57 -15.54
N SER A 331 1.65 -1.75 -14.31
CA SER A 331 0.74 -2.24 -13.29
C SER A 331 -0.15 -1.11 -12.78
N TYR A 332 -1.23 -1.49 -12.12
CA TYR A 332 -2.18 -0.54 -11.58
C TYR A 332 -1.56 0.36 -10.51
N PHE A 333 -0.68 -0.20 -9.69
CA PHE A 333 -0.05 0.47 -8.56
C PHE A 333 1.44 0.73 -8.78
N ASP A 334 2.09 -0.08 -9.61
CA ASP A 334 3.49 0.13 -9.95
C ASP A 334 3.59 1.12 -11.09
N PRO A 335 4.07 2.33 -10.82
CA PRO A 335 4.17 3.39 -11.82
C PRO A 335 5.18 3.13 -12.93
N PHE A 336 6.12 2.21 -12.71
CA PHE A 336 7.12 1.90 -13.72
C PHE A 336 6.64 0.86 -14.72
N GLY A 337 5.69 0.02 -14.30
CA GLY A 337 5.36 -1.15 -15.07
C GLY A 337 6.56 -2.08 -15.23
N ASN A 338 6.73 -2.61 -16.43
CA ASN A 338 7.84 -3.49 -16.77
C ASN A 338 8.70 -2.92 -17.94
N LEU A 339 8.61 -1.63 -18.18
CA LEU A 339 9.43 -0.94 -19.15
C LEU A 339 10.79 -0.58 -18.54
N THR A 340 11.83 -0.56 -19.37
CA THR A 340 13.12 0.01 -19.01
C THR A 340 13.03 1.53 -18.92
N LEU A 341 14.01 2.19 -18.33
CA LEU A 341 13.98 3.66 -18.19
C LEU A 341 13.92 4.35 -19.56
N ASP A 342 14.72 3.89 -20.54
CA ASP A 342 14.70 4.45 -21.88
C ASP A 342 13.36 4.22 -22.59
N ASP A 343 12.75 3.05 -22.46
CA ASP A 343 11.45 2.76 -23.04
C ASP A 343 10.34 3.58 -22.36
N ARG A 344 10.47 3.83 -21.06
CA ARG A 344 9.53 4.71 -20.36
C ARG A 344 9.64 6.16 -20.84
N ILE A 345 10.84 6.68 -21.06
CA ILE A 345 11.02 8.01 -21.61
C ILE A 345 10.47 8.08 -23.05
N ARG A 346 10.64 7.02 -23.86
CA ARG A 346 10.02 6.92 -25.20
C ARG A 346 8.50 6.96 -25.13
N LEU A 347 7.91 6.29 -24.15
CA LEU A 347 6.47 6.31 -23.94
C LEU A 347 5.96 7.74 -23.64
N GLU A 348 6.65 8.47 -22.77
CA GLU A 348 6.30 9.85 -22.48
C GLU A 348 6.52 10.78 -23.68
N LEU A 349 7.57 10.55 -24.46
CA LEU A 349 7.79 11.24 -25.73
C LEU A 349 6.68 10.97 -26.74
N ALA A 350 6.21 9.72 -26.84
CA ALA A 350 5.08 9.36 -27.70
C ALA A 350 3.81 10.11 -27.27
N ARG A 351 3.52 10.23 -25.97
CA ARG A 351 2.39 11.06 -25.47
C ARG A 351 2.45 12.49 -25.99
N GLU A 352 3.63 13.12 -25.98
CA GLU A 352 3.77 14.49 -26.47
C GLU A 352 3.64 14.57 -27.99
N TYR A 353 4.13 13.58 -28.76
CA TYR A 353 3.91 13.53 -30.21
C TYR A 353 2.43 13.35 -30.56
N ARG A 354 1.68 12.57 -29.80
CA ARG A 354 0.23 12.42 -29.99
C ARG A 354 -0.48 13.77 -29.84
N LYS A 355 -0.17 14.52 -28.77
CA LYS A 355 -0.71 15.89 -28.54
C LYS A 355 -0.35 16.88 -29.67
N LEU A 356 0.78 16.66 -30.33
CA LEU A 356 1.25 17.49 -31.44
C LEU A 356 0.73 17.01 -32.82
N SER A 357 -0.09 15.98 -32.88
CA SER A 357 -0.58 15.34 -34.10
C SER A 357 0.57 14.88 -35.01
N LYS A 358 1.70 14.45 -34.46
CA LYS A 358 2.87 13.91 -35.11
C LYS A 358 2.80 12.40 -35.21
N ASP A 359 1.84 11.85 -35.93
CA ASP A 359 1.52 10.43 -35.96
C ASP A 359 2.70 9.54 -36.36
N LYS A 360 3.53 9.97 -37.32
CA LYS A 360 4.71 9.21 -37.71
C LYS A 360 5.70 9.05 -36.54
N ASN A 361 6.02 10.14 -35.87
CA ASN A 361 6.95 10.14 -34.71
C ASN A 361 6.37 9.35 -33.53
N TYR A 362 5.06 9.48 -33.29
CA TYR A 362 4.35 8.71 -32.28
C TYR A 362 4.52 7.20 -32.51
N ARG A 363 4.15 6.72 -33.74
CA ARG A 363 4.25 5.30 -34.10
C ARG A 363 5.67 4.78 -33.97
N GLU A 364 6.65 5.54 -34.42
CA GLU A 364 8.07 5.17 -34.34
C GLU A 364 8.47 4.85 -32.88
N GLN A 365 8.11 5.69 -31.90
CA GLN A 365 8.44 5.44 -30.50
C GLN A 365 7.71 4.20 -29.98
N ILE A 366 6.44 4.05 -30.28
CA ILE A 366 5.63 2.88 -29.88
C ILE A 366 6.20 1.58 -30.46
N ASP A 367 6.57 1.58 -31.74
CA ASP A 367 7.12 0.39 -32.45
C ASP A 367 8.48 -0.02 -31.86
N ILE A 368 9.33 0.93 -31.45
CA ILE A 368 10.59 0.66 -30.76
C ILE A 368 10.33 -0.10 -29.48
N ILE A 369 9.41 0.38 -28.64
CA ILE A 369 9.04 -0.29 -27.37
C ILE A 369 8.48 -1.68 -27.66
N ARG A 370 7.49 -1.78 -28.56
CA ARG A 370 6.83 -3.05 -28.91
C ARG A 370 7.80 -4.10 -29.43
N SER A 371 8.82 -3.70 -30.20
CA SER A 371 9.79 -4.64 -30.78
C SER A 371 10.56 -5.43 -29.73
N LYS A 372 10.74 -4.88 -28.53
CA LYS A 372 11.46 -5.47 -27.42
C LYS A 372 10.58 -6.39 -26.53
N LEU A 373 9.26 -6.33 -26.70
CA LEU A 373 8.31 -7.05 -25.83
C LEU A 373 8.00 -8.45 -26.38
N SER A 374 7.78 -9.41 -25.47
CA SER A 374 7.23 -10.72 -25.81
C SER A 374 5.79 -10.59 -26.35
N PRO A 375 5.26 -11.57 -27.07
CA PRO A 375 3.89 -11.52 -27.62
C PRO A 375 2.83 -11.19 -26.57
N TYR A 376 2.94 -11.78 -25.38
CA TYR A 376 2.02 -11.52 -24.27
C TYR A 376 2.13 -10.06 -23.77
N LYS A 377 3.34 -9.57 -23.57
CA LYS A 377 3.56 -8.17 -23.15
C LYS A 377 3.17 -7.15 -24.23
N LYS A 378 3.27 -7.51 -25.54
CA LYS A 378 2.76 -6.66 -26.62
C LYS A 378 1.26 -6.44 -26.50
N ALA A 379 0.48 -7.50 -26.28
CA ALA A 379 -0.96 -7.37 -26.11
C ALA A 379 -1.33 -6.49 -24.91
N MET A 380 -0.60 -6.62 -23.80
CA MET A 380 -0.80 -5.74 -22.62
C MET A 380 -0.44 -4.29 -22.94
N PHE A 381 0.67 -4.07 -23.62
CA PHE A 381 1.11 -2.73 -24.00
C PHE A 381 0.13 -2.06 -24.95
N ASP A 382 -0.41 -2.79 -25.93
CA ASP A 382 -1.43 -2.29 -26.85
C ASP A 382 -2.70 -1.87 -26.09
N HIS A 383 -3.14 -2.68 -25.12
CA HIS A 383 -4.26 -2.32 -24.27
C HIS A 383 -3.97 -1.06 -23.42
N TYR A 384 -2.75 -0.93 -22.91
CA TYR A 384 -2.34 0.28 -22.19
C TYR A 384 -2.36 1.52 -23.09
N ILE A 385 -1.86 1.42 -24.35
CA ILE A 385 -1.89 2.48 -25.33
C ILE A 385 -3.32 2.93 -25.60
N GLU A 386 -4.21 1.99 -25.94
CA GLU A 386 -5.63 2.25 -26.18
C GLU A 386 -6.31 2.99 -25.01
N LYS A 387 -5.98 2.59 -23.79
CA LYS A 387 -6.62 3.16 -22.60
C LYS A 387 -6.09 4.53 -22.20
N TYR A 388 -4.81 4.81 -22.39
CA TYR A 388 -4.15 5.97 -21.78
C TYR A 388 -3.46 6.92 -22.77
N LEU A 389 -3.29 6.56 -24.05
CA LEU A 389 -2.64 7.40 -25.06
C LEU A 389 -3.57 7.76 -26.20
N ASP A 390 -4.47 6.87 -26.60
CA ASP A 390 -5.45 7.08 -27.66
C ASP A 390 -6.76 7.66 -27.13
#